data_2dd86c4e92cd8847f02aede46a8fc1ce
#
_entry.id   2dd86c4e92cd8847f02aede46a8fc1ce
#
_cell.length_a   1.000
_cell.length_b   1.000
_cell.length_c   1.000
_cell.angle_alpha   90.00
_cell.angle_beta   90.00
_cell.angle_gamma   90.00
#
_symmetry.space_group_name_H-M   'P 1'
#
loop_
_entity.id
_entity.type
_entity.pdbx_description
1 polymer ?
#
loop_
_entity_poly.entity_id
_entity_poly.type
_entity_poly.pdbx_seq_one_letter_code
_entity_poly.pdbx_strand_id
1 'polypeptide(L)'
;LRVEAAAGASARIVVLHTAPDVSSLTLTLAEGAQLELTELFTAEAFAEVSVKQAARSRCRLTTALLSSANASYRIDLDGADAENELGGVFLAAGEEHCVLKLHTAHNVADCRSDSYVKGVAGGQAVGEFCGMVYVAPDAQRTDARQQSRNILLSRTARITTQPQLEIYADDVKCSHGATVGQMDAEAILYMRQRGLSEAQARRLQIEGFVGDVVTRCGIEPLCGAILERAAAKIETL
;
A
#
# COMPACT_ATOMS: atom_id res chain seq x y z
N LEU A 1 13.76 3.15 -14.79
CA LEU A 1 14.85 2.45 -14.10
C LEU A 1 14.58 0.94 -14.11
N ARG A 2 15.65 0.12 -14.24
CA ARG A 2 15.57 -1.32 -14.13
C ARG A 2 16.57 -1.82 -13.09
N VAL A 3 16.11 -2.70 -12.22
CA VAL A 3 16.92 -3.33 -11.17
C VAL A 3 16.74 -4.84 -11.23
N GLU A 4 17.84 -5.57 -11.22
CA GLU A 4 17.88 -7.02 -11.22
C GLU A 4 18.59 -7.50 -9.95
N ALA A 5 17.87 -8.21 -9.09
CA ALA A 5 18.43 -8.86 -7.92
C ALA A 5 18.88 -10.28 -8.30
N ALA A 6 20.18 -10.54 -8.21
CA ALA A 6 20.77 -11.85 -8.48
C ALA A 6 20.26 -12.91 -7.49
N ALA A 7 20.45 -14.19 -7.83
CA ALA A 7 20.00 -15.29 -6.98
C ALA A 7 20.57 -15.18 -5.55
N GLY A 8 19.70 -15.28 -4.54
CA GLY A 8 20.03 -15.17 -3.14
C GLY A 8 20.47 -13.77 -2.66
N ALA A 9 20.49 -12.76 -3.56
CA ALA A 9 20.86 -11.40 -3.18
C ALA A 9 19.77 -10.71 -2.37
N SER A 10 20.18 -9.74 -1.53
CA SER A 10 19.27 -8.85 -0.82
C SER A 10 19.51 -7.40 -1.23
N ALA A 11 18.44 -6.66 -1.49
CA ALA A 11 18.50 -5.26 -1.85
C ALA A 11 17.42 -4.44 -1.14
N ARG A 12 17.74 -3.17 -0.86
CA ARG A 12 16.80 -2.17 -0.34
C ARG A 12 16.83 -0.96 -1.23
N ILE A 13 15.66 -0.49 -1.66
CA ILE A 13 15.50 0.63 -2.57
C ILE A 13 14.56 1.63 -1.93
N VAL A 14 14.92 2.89 -2.01
CA VAL A 14 14.06 4.01 -1.61
C VAL A 14 13.88 4.93 -2.80
N VAL A 15 12.64 5.23 -3.12
CA VAL A 15 12.28 6.20 -4.16
C VAL A 15 11.51 7.34 -3.50
N LEU A 16 11.98 8.56 -3.72
CA LEU A 16 11.35 9.77 -3.20
C LEU A 16 10.87 10.65 -4.35
N HIS A 17 9.56 10.83 -4.47
CA HIS A 17 8.94 11.75 -5.41
C HIS A 17 8.74 13.10 -4.71
N THR A 18 9.72 14.01 -4.87
CA THR A 18 9.78 15.32 -4.18
C THR A 18 9.49 16.50 -5.10
N ALA A 19 9.29 16.25 -6.38
CA ALA A 19 8.91 17.20 -7.42
C ALA A 19 7.95 16.51 -8.39
N PRO A 20 7.18 17.24 -9.20
CA PRO A 20 6.35 16.65 -10.24
C PRO A 20 7.16 15.70 -11.13
N ASP A 21 6.71 14.45 -11.24
CA ASP A 21 7.46 13.37 -11.87
C ASP A 21 6.57 12.34 -12.57
N VAL A 22 7.13 11.71 -13.61
CA VAL A 22 6.59 10.51 -14.25
C VAL A 22 7.69 9.47 -14.28
N SER A 23 7.51 8.37 -13.57
CA SER A 23 8.55 7.37 -13.39
C SER A 23 8.07 5.96 -13.71
N SER A 24 9.01 5.11 -14.13
CA SER A 24 8.80 3.69 -14.30
C SER A 24 9.97 2.91 -13.72
N LEU A 25 9.66 1.90 -12.89
CA LEU A 25 10.62 1.03 -12.24
C LEU A 25 10.30 -0.44 -12.55
N THR A 26 11.25 -1.16 -13.10
CA THR A 26 11.14 -2.60 -13.31
C THR A 26 12.09 -3.34 -12.39
N LEU A 27 11.54 -4.24 -11.59
CA LEU A 27 12.27 -5.07 -10.64
C LEU A 27 12.20 -6.54 -11.09
N THR A 28 13.33 -7.19 -11.16
CA THR A 28 13.39 -8.63 -11.46
C THR A 28 14.17 -9.31 -10.35
N LEU A 29 13.51 -10.23 -9.66
CA LEU A 29 14.09 -11.00 -8.56
C LEU A 29 14.39 -12.42 -9.06
N ALA A 30 15.66 -12.80 -9.07
CA ALA A 30 16.07 -14.17 -9.32
C ALA A 30 15.75 -15.06 -8.12
N GLU A 31 16.00 -16.37 -8.26
CA GLU A 31 15.69 -17.37 -7.25
C GLU A 31 16.27 -17.03 -5.87
N GLY A 32 15.42 -17.06 -4.84
CA GLY A 32 15.78 -16.78 -3.46
C GLY A 32 16.18 -15.32 -3.16
N ALA A 33 16.08 -14.41 -4.14
CA ALA A 33 16.38 -13.00 -3.93
C ALA A 33 15.37 -12.33 -3.00
N GLN A 34 15.84 -11.34 -2.25
CA GLN A 34 15.02 -10.54 -1.35
C GLN A 34 15.11 -9.06 -1.71
N LEU A 35 13.99 -8.38 -1.83
CA LEU A 35 13.95 -6.96 -2.17
C LEU A 35 12.93 -6.23 -1.30
N GLU A 36 13.37 -5.10 -0.74
CA GLU A 36 12.51 -4.14 -0.06
C GLU A 36 12.50 -2.84 -0.86
N LEU A 37 11.32 -2.39 -1.30
CA LEU A 37 11.13 -1.09 -1.95
C LEU A 37 10.24 -0.23 -1.07
N THR A 38 10.68 1.00 -0.81
CA THR A 38 9.84 2.03 -0.19
C THR A 38 9.71 3.21 -1.14
N GLU A 39 8.48 3.58 -1.48
CA GLU A 39 8.18 4.78 -2.27
C GLU A 39 7.41 5.81 -1.44
N LEU A 40 7.87 7.05 -1.47
CA LEU A 40 7.25 8.16 -0.79
C LEU A 40 6.92 9.29 -1.78
N PHE A 41 5.65 9.64 -1.87
CA PHE A 41 5.13 10.69 -2.74
C PHE A 41 4.81 11.93 -1.92
N THR A 42 5.62 12.97 -2.02
CA THR A 42 5.42 14.28 -1.38
C THR A 42 5.16 15.40 -2.37
N ALA A 43 5.13 15.09 -3.66
CA ALA A 43 4.74 15.95 -4.76
C ALA A 43 3.85 15.18 -5.74
N GLU A 44 3.23 15.88 -6.66
CA GLU A 44 2.43 15.25 -7.70
C GLU A 44 3.30 14.30 -8.55
N ALA A 45 2.88 13.04 -8.68
CA ALA A 45 3.64 12.07 -9.44
C ALA A 45 2.78 10.95 -10.03
N PHE A 46 3.26 10.40 -11.16
CA PHE A 46 2.76 9.17 -11.77
C PHE A 46 3.88 8.13 -11.76
N ALA A 47 3.69 7.04 -11.04
CA ALA A 47 4.69 5.98 -10.93
C ALA A 47 4.11 4.63 -11.34
N GLU A 48 4.88 3.90 -12.15
CA GLU A 48 4.58 2.52 -12.50
C GLU A 48 5.72 1.61 -12.02
N VAL A 49 5.39 0.60 -11.22
CA VAL A 49 6.33 -0.40 -10.73
C VAL A 49 5.90 -1.77 -11.24
N SER A 50 6.80 -2.44 -11.95
CA SER A 50 6.62 -3.82 -12.40
C SER A 50 7.61 -4.72 -11.67
N VAL A 51 7.11 -5.78 -11.04
CA VAL A 51 7.91 -6.74 -10.26
C VAL A 51 7.73 -8.13 -10.85
N LYS A 52 8.83 -8.82 -11.15
CA LYS A 52 8.82 -10.23 -11.52
C LYS A 52 9.61 -11.04 -10.51
N GLN A 53 8.98 -12.08 -9.97
CA GLN A 53 9.52 -12.89 -8.89
C GLN A 53 9.73 -14.35 -9.32
N ALA A 54 10.99 -14.79 -9.32
CA ALA A 54 11.34 -16.19 -9.49
C ALA A 54 11.12 -16.98 -8.18
N ALA A 55 11.38 -18.28 -8.21
CA ALA A 55 11.12 -19.19 -7.10
C ALA A 55 11.80 -18.74 -5.79
N ARG A 56 11.10 -18.92 -4.67
CA ARG A 56 11.56 -18.63 -3.31
C ARG A 56 12.04 -17.18 -3.08
N SER A 57 11.73 -16.28 -4.01
CA SER A 57 12.03 -14.86 -3.85
C SER A 57 11.02 -14.17 -2.94
N ARG A 58 11.46 -13.11 -2.26
CA ARG A 58 10.62 -12.29 -1.39
C ARG A 58 10.70 -10.83 -1.78
N CYS A 59 9.55 -10.21 -1.96
CA CYS A 59 9.47 -8.79 -2.27
C CYS A 59 8.53 -8.10 -1.26
N ARG A 60 9.03 -7.07 -0.58
CA ARG A 60 8.23 -6.20 0.27
C ARG A 60 8.17 -4.80 -0.33
N LEU A 61 6.97 -4.31 -0.55
CA LEU A 61 6.70 -2.99 -1.08
C LEU A 61 6.00 -2.15 -0.02
N THR A 62 6.48 -0.94 0.21
CA THR A 62 5.81 0.05 1.05
C THR A 62 5.63 1.32 0.25
N THR A 63 4.41 1.85 0.20
CA THR A 63 4.10 3.07 -0.54
C THR A 63 3.29 4.04 0.30
N ALA A 64 3.68 5.33 0.30
CA ALA A 64 2.98 6.38 1.00
C ALA A 64 2.73 7.58 0.07
N LEU A 65 1.44 7.80 -0.27
CA LEU A 65 0.99 8.91 -1.09
C LEU A 65 0.55 10.04 -0.15
N LEU A 66 1.39 11.07 -0.01
CA LEU A 66 1.15 12.25 0.83
C LEU A 66 0.90 13.51 0.01
N SER A 67 0.67 13.39 -1.28
CA SER A 67 0.27 14.42 -2.24
C SER A 67 -0.54 13.76 -3.35
N SER A 68 -1.09 14.53 -4.28
CA SER A 68 -1.71 13.97 -5.49
C SER A 68 -0.74 13.03 -6.18
N ALA A 69 -1.13 11.78 -6.33
CA ALA A 69 -0.28 10.77 -6.98
C ALA A 69 -1.10 9.64 -7.59
N ASN A 70 -0.56 9.04 -8.64
CA ASN A 70 -1.08 7.81 -9.23
C ASN A 70 0.05 6.78 -9.24
N ALA A 71 0.00 5.84 -8.30
CA ALA A 71 0.96 4.76 -8.15
C ALA A 71 0.33 3.43 -8.62
N SER A 72 0.98 2.77 -9.57
CA SER A 72 0.52 1.51 -10.15
C SER A 72 1.57 0.43 -9.98
N TYR A 73 1.18 -0.69 -9.36
CA TYR A 73 2.03 -1.84 -9.10
C TYR A 73 1.51 -3.05 -9.86
N ARG A 74 2.38 -3.65 -10.67
CA ARG A 74 2.14 -4.94 -11.29
C ARG A 74 3.16 -5.95 -10.76
N ILE A 75 2.67 -7.03 -10.17
CA ILE A 75 3.47 -8.05 -9.51
C ILE A 75 3.15 -9.39 -10.15
N ASP A 76 4.14 -10.02 -10.76
CA ASP A 76 4.03 -11.33 -11.36
C ASP A 76 4.86 -12.33 -10.53
N LEU A 77 4.18 -13.30 -9.87
CA LEU A 77 4.78 -14.40 -9.13
C LEU A 77 4.95 -15.59 -10.08
N ASP A 78 6.14 -15.69 -10.69
CA ASP A 78 6.45 -16.63 -11.78
C ASP A 78 7.23 -17.86 -11.31
N GLY A 79 7.57 -17.95 -10.02
CA GLY A 79 8.28 -19.09 -9.45
C GLY A 79 7.64 -19.57 -8.15
N ALA A 80 7.64 -20.89 -7.90
CA ALA A 80 7.04 -21.49 -6.72
C ALA A 80 7.67 -20.94 -5.40
N ASP A 81 6.88 -20.91 -4.35
CA ASP A 81 7.25 -20.37 -3.03
C ASP A 81 7.65 -18.87 -3.07
N ALA A 82 7.24 -18.13 -4.10
CA ALA A 82 7.45 -16.68 -4.11
C ALA A 82 6.47 -15.98 -3.16
N GLU A 83 6.99 -15.01 -2.40
CA GLU A 83 6.22 -14.23 -1.44
C GLU A 83 6.25 -12.74 -1.79
N ASN A 84 5.09 -12.09 -1.79
CA ASN A 84 4.97 -10.65 -1.96
C ASN A 84 4.14 -10.01 -0.85
N GLU A 85 4.62 -8.90 -0.31
CA GLU A 85 3.88 -8.07 0.64
C GLU A 85 3.81 -6.64 0.11
N LEU A 86 2.62 -6.02 0.12
CA LEU A 86 2.44 -4.61 -0.19
C LEU A 86 1.70 -3.89 0.94
N GLY A 87 2.37 -2.92 1.57
CA GLY A 87 1.77 -1.96 2.47
C GLY A 87 1.58 -0.62 1.78
N GLY A 88 0.34 -0.13 1.67
CA GLY A 88 0.03 1.14 1.04
C GLY A 88 -0.71 2.08 1.98
N VAL A 89 -0.33 3.37 1.97
CA VAL A 89 -1.10 4.42 2.65
C VAL A 89 -1.29 5.60 1.72
N PHE A 90 -2.47 6.21 1.73
CA PHE A 90 -2.68 7.51 1.12
C PHE A 90 -3.40 8.47 2.09
N LEU A 91 -2.91 9.70 2.13
CA LEU A 91 -3.49 10.81 2.89
C LEU A 91 -3.79 11.94 1.93
N ALA A 92 -5.05 12.11 1.55
CA ALA A 92 -5.50 13.10 0.60
C ALA A 92 -6.24 14.24 1.29
N ALA A 93 -5.79 15.49 1.09
CA ALA A 93 -6.33 16.69 1.68
C ALA A 93 -6.76 17.72 0.62
N GLY A 94 -7.66 18.63 0.98
CA GLY A 94 -8.09 19.70 0.07
C GLY A 94 -8.75 19.17 -1.20
N GLU A 95 -8.14 19.35 -2.36
CA GLU A 95 -8.59 18.86 -3.67
C GLU A 95 -7.68 17.77 -4.24
N GLU A 96 -6.79 17.21 -3.44
CA GLU A 96 -5.85 16.19 -3.90
C GLU A 96 -6.54 14.92 -4.39
N HIS A 97 -5.89 14.25 -5.33
CA HIS A 97 -6.32 12.99 -5.90
C HIS A 97 -5.21 11.93 -5.75
N CYS A 98 -5.45 10.96 -4.89
CA CYS A 98 -4.54 9.83 -4.66
C CYS A 98 -5.12 8.55 -5.25
N VAL A 99 -4.38 7.93 -6.16
CA VAL A 99 -4.76 6.66 -6.81
C VAL A 99 -3.70 5.61 -6.55
N LEU A 100 -4.11 4.47 -5.99
CA LEU A 100 -3.26 3.30 -5.82
C LEU A 100 -3.86 2.11 -6.57
N LYS A 101 -3.15 1.63 -7.59
CA LYS A 101 -3.53 0.46 -8.37
C LYS A 101 -2.58 -0.69 -8.07
N LEU A 102 -3.12 -1.87 -7.88
CA LEU A 102 -2.37 -3.09 -7.63
C LEU A 102 -2.91 -4.24 -8.50
N HIS A 103 -2.03 -4.89 -9.22
CA HIS A 103 -2.31 -6.14 -9.91
C HIS A 103 -1.29 -7.18 -9.47
N THR A 104 -1.74 -8.23 -8.79
CA THR A 104 -0.88 -9.34 -8.35
C THR A 104 -1.32 -10.61 -9.07
N ALA A 105 -0.43 -11.18 -9.87
CA ALA A 105 -0.66 -12.41 -10.60
C ALA A 105 0.13 -13.57 -9.98
N HIS A 106 -0.60 -14.60 -9.55
CA HIS A 106 -0.07 -15.89 -9.15
C HIS A 106 -0.08 -16.80 -10.37
N ASN A 107 1.06 -16.94 -11.02
CA ASN A 107 1.19 -17.70 -12.28
C ASN A 107 1.56 -19.17 -12.06
N VAL A 108 2.05 -19.52 -10.86
CA VAL A 108 2.47 -20.88 -10.47
C VAL A 108 2.02 -21.20 -9.04
N ALA A 109 2.08 -22.49 -8.68
CA ALA A 109 1.66 -22.99 -7.38
C ALA A 109 2.53 -22.48 -6.20
N ASP A 110 1.99 -22.64 -4.99
CA ASP A 110 2.68 -22.40 -3.70
C ASP A 110 3.10 -20.95 -3.44
N CYS A 111 2.52 -20.00 -4.15
CA CYS A 111 2.85 -18.58 -3.97
C CYS A 111 1.97 -17.90 -2.92
N ARG A 112 2.52 -16.85 -2.29
CA ARG A 112 1.82 -16.06 -1.29
C ARG A 112 1.86 -14.57 -1.61
N SER A 113 0.72 -13.88 -1.42
CA SER A 113 0.65 -12.42 -1.44
C SER A 113 -0.21 -11.87 -0.31
N ASP A 114 0.23 -10.77 0.30
CA ASP A 114 -0.55 -10.00 1.28
C ASP A 114 -0.48 -8.52 0.93
N SER A 115 -1.62 -7.89 0.68
CA SER A 115 -1.70 -6.47 0.41
C SER A 115 -2.63 -5.78 1.40
N TYR A 116 -2.14 -4.73 2.03
CA TYR A 116 -2.84 -3.97 3.03
C TYR A 116 -2.75 -2.48 2.76
N VAL A 117 -3.87 -1.87 2.38
CA VAL A 117 -3.96 -0.46 2.00
C VAL A 117 -4.85 0.29 2.97
N LYS A 118 -4.40 1.45 3.42
CA LYS A 118 -5.18 2.37 4.24
C LYS A 118 -5.25 3.75 3.62
N GLY A 119 -6.46 4.28 3.54
CA GLY A 119 -6.72 5.60 2.98
C GLY A 119 -7.40 6.54 3.96
N VAL A 120 -7.00 7.81 3.94
CA VAL A 120 -7.68 8.88 4.64
C VAL A 120 -7.88 10.03 3.67
N ALA A 121 -9.12 10.56 3.60
CA ALA A 121 -9.44 11.70 2.73
C ALA A 121 -10.25 12.75 3.49
N GLY A 122 -9.82 14.02 3.34
CA GLY A 122 -10.47 15.19 3.93
C GLY A 122 -10.69 16.31 2.90
N GLY A 123 -11.46 17.35 3.26
CA GLY A 123 -11.80 18.42 2.33
C GLY A 123 -12.68 17.94 1.17
N GLN A 124 -12.27 18.15 -0.06
CA GLN A 124 -12.88 17.68 -1.30
C GLN A 124 -12.01 16.60 -2.00
N ALA A 125 -11.03 16.08 -1.29
CA ALA A 125 -10.05 15.14 -1.83
C ALA A 125 -10.70 13.82 -2.29
N VAL A 126 -10.02 13.16 -3.23
CA VAL A 126 -10.43 11.87 -3.79
C VAL A 126 -9.33 10.85 -3.56
N GLY A 127 -9.70 9.72 -2.97
CA GLY A 127 -8.85 8.54 -2.82
C GLY A 127 -9.38 7.37 -3.64
N GLU A 128 -8.52 6.65 -4.33
CA GLU A 128 -8.91 5.47 -5.10
C GLU A 128 -7.95 4.31 -4.83
N PHE A 129 -8.51 3.14 -4.53
CA PHE A 129 -7.80 1.88 -4.54
C PHE A 129 -8.47 0.90 -5.49
N CYS A 130 -7.71 0.42 -6.46
CA CYS A 130 -8.12 -0.64 -7.36
C CYS A 130 -7.12 -1.77 -7.27
N GLY A 131 -7.55 -2.92 -6.73
CA GLY A 131 -6.70 -4.08 -6.52
C GLY A 131 -7.24 -5.29 -7.27
N MET A 132 -6.39 -5.99 -8.01
CA MET A 132 -6.68 -7.25 -8.67
C MET A 132 -5.72 -8.32 -8.19
N VAL A 133 -6.27 -9.45 -7.75
CA VAL A 133 -5.52 -10.70 -7.56
C VAL A 133 -5.96 -11.68 -8.62
N TYR A 134 -5.04 -12.07 -9.47
CA TYR A 134 -5.24 -13.10 -10.50
C TYR A 134 -4.56 -14.39 -10.05
N VAL A 135 -5.25 -15.53 -10.17
CA VAL A 135 -4.72 -16.87 -9.86
C VAL A 135 -4.91 -17.76 -11.07
N ALA A 136 -3.79 -18.17 -11.69
CA ALA A 136 -3.78 -19.01 -12.89
C ALA A 136 -4.34 -20.42 -12.58
N PRO A 137 -4.81 -21.18 -13.60
CA PRO A 137 -5.39 -22.51 -13.39
C PRO A 137 -4.47 -23.50 -12.65
N ASP A 138 -3.16 -23.44 -12.88
CA ASP A 138 -2.18 -24.32 -12.25
C ASP A 138 -1.56 -23.73 -10.97
N ALA A 139 -1.98 -22.54 -10.53
CA ALA A 139 -1.45 -21.88 -9.34
C ALA A 139 -2.13 -22.42 -8.06
N GLN A 140 -2.07 -23.75 -7.87
CA GLN A 140 -2.63 -24.41 -6.69
C GLN A 140 -1.88 -24.01 -5.41
N ARG A 141 -2.56 -24.11 -4.25
CA ARG A 141 -2.05 -23.75 -2.92
C ARG A 141 -1.61 -22.28 -2.78
N THR A 142 -2.14 -21.40 -3.64
CA THR A 142 -2.02 -19.95 -3.49
C THR A 142 -2.67 -19.48 -2.18
N ASP A 143 -1.95 -18.64 -1.39
CA ASP A 143 -2.50 -17.89 -0.25
C ASP A 143 -2.43 -16.39 -0.57
N ALA A 144 -3.56 -15.81 -0.97
CA ALA A 144 -3.63 -14.41 -1.37
C ALA A 144 -4.61 -13.62 -0.51
N ARG A 145 -4.15 -12.50 0.05
CA ARG A 145 -4.98 -11.61 0.88
C ARG A 145 -4.88 -10.18 0.39
N GLN A 146 -6.04 -9.52 0.30
CA GLN A 146 -6.11 -8.12 -0.07
C GLN A 146 -7.08 -7.37 0.85
N GLN A 147 -6.59 -6.36 1.54
CA GLN A 147 -7.41 -5.54 2.43
C GLN A 147 -7.25 -4.06 2.12
N SER A 148 -8.38 -3.34 2.06
CA SER A 148 -8.40 -1.89 1.96
C SER A 148 -9.30 -1.31 3.05
N ARG A 149 -8.75 -0.47 3.92
CA ARG A 149 -9.50 0.20 4.98
C ARG A 149 -9.36 1.71 4.85
N ASN A 150 -10.46 2.43 4.91
CA ASN A 150 -10.46 3.85 4.57
C ASN A 150 -11.32 4.65 5.54
N ILE A 151 -10.90 5.90 5.80
CA ILE A 151 -11.62 6.85 6.65
C ILE A 151 -11.91 8.14 5.86
N LEU A 152 -13.15 8.58 5.88
CA LEU A 152 -13.57 9.88 5.39
C LEU A 152 -13.66 10.88 6.57
N LEU A 153 -12.99 12.03 6.41
CA LEU A 153 -12.97 13.09 7.41
C LEU A 153 -13.98 14.21 7.12
N SER A 154 -14.52 14.27 5.92
CA SER A 154 -15.52 15.25 5.50
C SER A 154 -16.61 14.60 4.65
N ARG A 155 -17.73 15.31 4.48
CA ARG A 155 -18.85 14.86 3.63
C ARG A 155 -18.58 15.05 2.13
N THR A 156 -17.62 15.87 1.80
CA THR A 156 -17.24 16.22 0.42
C THR A 156 -16.10 15.37 -0.12
N ALA A 157 -15.28 14.80 0.75
CA ALA A 157 -14.27 13.83 0.37
C ALA A 157 -14.89 12.51 -0.14
N ARG A 158 -14.20 11.85 -1.04
CA ARG A 158 -14.63 10.58 -1.64
C ARG A 158 -13.50 9.57 -1.61
N ILE A 159 -13.84 8.32 -1.28
CA ILE A 159 -12.92 7.19 -1.43
C ILE A 159 -13.66 6.07 -2.17
N THR A 160 -13.05 5.62 -3.25
CA THR A 160 -13.48 4.45 -4.01
C THR A 160 -12.50 3.31 -3.75
N THR A 161 -13.01 2.13 -3.40
CA THR A 161 -12.17 0.95 -3.17
C THR A 161 -12.78 -0.25 -3.90
N GLN A 162 -12.00 -0.84 -4.80
CA GLN A 162 -12.43 -1.93 -5.69
C GLN A 162 -11.44 -3.09 -5.66
N PRO A 163 -11.44 -3.91 -4.59
CA PRO A 163 -10.68 -5.15 -4.61
C PRO A 163 -11.40 -6.20 -5.47
N GLN A 164 -10.65 -6.89 -6.33
CA GLN A 164 -11.14 -7.90 -7.26
C GLN A 164 -10.32 -9.18 -7.14
N LEU A 165 -10.97 -10.33 -7.36
CA LEU A 165 -10.35 -11.65 -7.41
C LEU A 165 -10.77 -12.34 -8.72
N GLU A 166 -9.78 -12.80 -9.48
CA GLU A 166 -9.97 -13.70 -10.62
C GLU A 166 -9.22 -15.01 -10.35
N ILE A 167 -9.95 -16.05 -9.99
CA ILE A 167 -9.39 -17.31 -9.50
C ILE A 167 -9.79 -18.44 -10.44
N TYR A 168 -8.78 -19.11 -10.99
CA TYR A 168 -8.96 -20.24 -11.91
C TYR A 168 -8.38 -21.54 -11.37
N ALA A 169 -7.88 -21.58 -10.14
CA ALA A 169 -7.42 -22.77 -9.42
C ALA A 169 -8.38 -23.15 -8.29
N ASP A 170 -8.44 -24.43 -7.93
CA ASP A 170 -9.42 -24.96 -6.98
C ASP A 170 -8.90 -24.99 -5.53
N ASP A 171 -7.66 -25.42 -5.32
CA ASP A 171 -7.04 -25.51 -3.99
C ASP A 171 -6.30 -24.22 -3.63
N VAL A 172 -7.03 -23.22 -3.18
CA VAL A 172 -6.48 -21.90 -2.85
C VAL A 172 -7.10 -21.29 -1.59
N LYS A 173 -6.40 -20.35 -0.97
CA LYS A 173 -6.87 -19.52 0.15
C LYS A 173 -6.80 -18.06 -0.27
N CYS A 174 -7.86 -17.57 -0.92
CA CYS A 174 -7.93 -16.21 -1.39
C CYS A 174 -9.02 -15.42 -0.66
N SER A 175 -8.69 -14.22 -0.24
CA SER A 175 -9.65 -13.35 0.41
C SER A 175 -9.40 -11.89 0.08
N HIS A 176 -10.47 -11.10 0.01
CA HIS A 176 -10.38 -9.66 -0.02
C HIS A 176 -11.39 -9.00 0.94
N GLY A 177 -11.11 -7.77 1.32
CA GLY A 177 -12.00 -6.97 2.14
C GLY A 177 -11.79 -5.49 1.89
N ALA A 178 -12.89 -4.73 1.88
CA ALA A 178 -12.86 -3.29 1.75
C ALA A 178 -13.82 -2.63 2.72
N THR A 179 -13.38 -1.54 3.32
CA THR A 179 -14.23 -0.69 4.15
C THR A 179 -13.98 0.77 3.87
N VAL A 180 -15.06 1.57 3.87
CA VAL A 180 -15.01 3.03 3.92
C VAL A 180 -15.89 3.47 5.07
N GLY A 181 -15.31 4.10 6.07
CA GLY A 181 -15.99 4.51 7.29
C GLY A 181 -15.66 5.95 7.68
N GLN A 182 -16.07 6.30 8.87
CA GLN A 182 -15.77 7.56 9.52
C GLN A 182 -14.89 7.31 10.76
N MET A 183 -14.38 8.37 11.35
CA MET A 183 -13.66 8.29 12.62
C MET A 183 -14.57 7.77 13.73
N ASP A 184 -13.99 7.05 14.67
CA ASP A 184 -14.69 6.57 15.85
C ASP A 184 -14.96 7.74 16.83
N ALA A 185 -16.22 8.19 16.85
CA ALA A 185 -16.67 9.30 17.68
C ALA A 185 -16.60 8.98 19.18
N GLU A 186 -16.80 7.72 19.58
CA GLU A 186 -16.73 7.31 20.98
C GLU A 186 -15.28 7.35 21.48
N ALA A 187 -14.33 6.87 20.65
CA ALA A 187 -12.92 6.97 20.97
C ALA A 187 -12.44 8.42 21.04
N ILE A 188 -12.93 9.30 20.16
CA ILE A 188 -12.64 10.75 20.25
C ILE A 188 -13.20 11.33 21.54
N LEU A 189 -14.45 11.03 21.88
CA LEU A 189 -15.07 11.51 23.13
C LEU A 189 -14.29 11.02 24.35
N TYR A 190 -13.89 9.75 24.39
CA TYR A 190 -13.08 9.19 25.47
C TYR A 190 -11.76 9.94 25.66
N MET A 191 -11.04 10.19 24.56
CA MET A 191 -9.77 10.92 24.60
C MET A 191 -9.96 12.36 25.07
N ARG A 192 -11.04 13.03 24.65
CA ARG A 192 -11.39 14.40 25.11
C ARG A 192 -11.69 14.44 26.61
N GLN A 193 -12.37 13.45 27.15
CA GLN A 193 -12.60 13.32 28.60
C GLN A 193 -11.32 13.12 29.40
N ARG A 194 -10.24 12.69 28.75
CA ARG A 194 -8.89 12.55 29.34
C ARG A 194 -8.01 13.77 29.12
N GLY A 195 -8.55 14.87 28.60
CA GLY A 195 -7.87 16.16 28.51
C GLY A 195 -7.27 16.49 27.15
N LEU A 196 -7.43 15.63 26.12
CA LEU A 196 -7.01 15.96 24.76
C LEU A 196 -8.01 16.93 24.13
N SER A 197 -7.51 17.86 23.32
CA SER A 197 -8.38 18.62 22.41
C SER A 197 -8.97 17.70 21.34
N GLU A 198 -10.04 18.15 20.69
CA GLU A 198 -10.64 17.37 19.59
C GLU A 198 -9.64 17.15 18.45
N ALA A 199 -8.86 18.17 18.09
CA ALA A 199 -7.83 18.07 17.06
C ALA A 199 -6.74 17.03 17.43
N GLN A 200 -6.29 17.04 18.68
CA GLN A 200 -5.33 16.04 19.17
C GLN A 200 -5.89 14.61 19.15
N ALA A 201 -7.15 14.43 19.56
CA ALA A 201 -7.80 13.13 19.53
C ALA A 201 -7.97 12.59 18.11
N ARG A 202 -8.40 13.44 17.17
CA ARG A 202 -8.52 13.10 15.75
C ARG A 202 -7.16 12.72 15.14
N ARG A 203 -6.14 13.54 15.38
CA ARG A 203 -4.78 13.28 14.94
C ARG A 203 -4.28 11.92 15.45
N LEU A 204 -4.41 11.64 16.74
CA LEU A 204 -3.96 10.39 17.34
C LEU A 204 -4.66 9.16 16.72
N GLN A 205 -5.95 9.28 16.41
CA GLN A 205 -6.70 8.22 15.73
C GLN A 205 -6.16 7.96 14.32
N ILE A 206 -5.87 9.01 13.54
CA ILE A 206 -5.35 8.87 12.18
C ILE A 206 -3.93 8.30 12.22
N GLU A 207 -3.06 8.81 13.10
CA GLU A 207 -1.70 8.29 13.29
C GLU A 207 -1.71 6.80 13.64
N GLY A 208 -2.54 6.38 14.59
CA GLY A 208 -2.72 4.98 14.93
C GLY A 208 -3.30 4.14 13.79
N PHE A 209 -4.21 4.72 12.99
CA PHE A 209 -4.83 4.04 11.87
C PHE A 209 -3.82 3.76 10.75
N VAL A 210 -2.94 4.70 10.39
CA VAL A 210 -1.98 4.51 9.31
C VAL A 210 -0.66 3.92 9.76
N GLY A 211 -0.32 4.07 11.04
CA GLY A 211 0.98 3.70 11.60
C GLY A 211 1.33 2.22 11.44
N ASP A 212 0.36 1.33 11.54
CA ASP A 212 0.58 -0.11 11.38
C ASP A 212 0.98 -0.52 9.95
N VAL A 213 0.60 0.26 8.94
CA VAL A 213 1.06 0.06 7.56
C VAL A 213 2.51 0.52 7.42
N VAL A 214 2.80 1.72 7.94
CA VAL A 214 4.14 2.30 7.83
C VAL A 214 5.18 1.49 8.60
N THR A 215 4.82 0.94 9.77
CA THR A 215 5.70 0.09 10.57
C THR A 215 6.05 -1.25 9.91
N ARG A 216 5.33 -1.65 8.86
CA ARG A 216 5.69 -2.81 8.02
C ARG A 216 6.82 -2.51 7.04
N CYS A 217 7.20 -1.24 6.88
CA CYS A 217 8.38 -0.86 6.10
C CYS A 217 9.63 -1.51 6.72
N GLY A 218 10.36 -2.32 5.94
CA GLY A 218 11.55 -3.02 6.41
C GLY A 218 12.78 -2.10 6.61
N ILE A 219 12.66 -0.79 6.32
CA ILE A 219 13.74 0.18 6.42
C ILE A 219 13.45 1.10 7.60
N GLU A 220 13.84 0.66 8.80
CA GLU A 220 13.56 1.31 10.09
C GLU A 220 13.74 2.84 10.11
N PRO A 221 14.85 3.43 9.63
CA PRO A 221 15.01 4.90 9.65
C PRO A 221 13.97 5.63 8.80
N LEU A 222 13.44 4.99 7.76
CA LEU A 222 12.40 5.55 6.91
C LEU A 222 11.02 5.52 7.56
N CYS A 223 10.73 4.53 8.39
CA CYS A 223 9.45 4.48 9.12
C CYS A 223 9.22 5.76 9.91
N GLY A 224 10.24 6.22 10.66
CA GLY A 224 10.18 7.49 11.39
C GLY A 224 9.94 8.69 10.46
N ALA A 225 10.71 8.80 9.39
CA ALA A 225 10.57 9.90 8.43
C ALA A 225 9.21 9.92 7.71
N ILE A 226 8.66 8.74 7.38
CA ILE A 226 7.31 8.63 6.78
C ILE A 226 6.25 9.04 7.81
N LEU A 227 6.36 8.59 9.06
CA LEU A 227 5.42 8.94 10.12
C LEU A 227 5.44 10.45 10.43
N GLU A 228 6.62 11.09 10.47
CA GLU A 228 6.74 12.53 10.64
C GLU A 228 6.05 13.29 9.50
N ARG A 229 6.28 12.89 8.25
CA ARG A 229 5.63 13.51 7.08
C ARG A 229 4.14 13.24 7.05
N ALA A 230 3.71 12.03 7.43
CA ALA A 230 2.30 11.70 7.58
C ALA A 230 1.66 12.56 8.70
N ALA A 231 2.33 12.74 9.83
CA ALA A 231 1.85 13.60 10.91
C ALA A 231 1.68 15.06 10.47
N ALA A 232 2.66 15.63 9.74
CA ALA A 232 2.55 16.96 9.16
C ALA A 232 1.39 17.04 8.15
N LYS A 233 1.18 16.01 7.34
CA LYS A 233 0.06 15.94 6.39
C LYS A 233 -1.30 15.86 7.10
N ILE A 234 -1.40 15.12 8.20
CA ILE A 234 -2.62 14.99 8.99
C ILE A 234 -3.10 16.36 9.51
N GLU A 235 -2.20 17.31 9.75
CA GLU A 235 -2.58 18.67 10.16
C GLU A 235 -3.30 19.46 9.05
N THR A 236 -3.19 19.02 7.80
CA THR A 236 -3.86 19.62 6.63
C THR A 236 -5.18 18.93 6.26
N LEU A 237 -5.48 17.80 6.89
CA LEU A 237 -6.71 17.04 6.70
C LEU A 237 -7.84 17.62 7.57
#